data_1f53d8a50f8e9d6cc598a2af83cf119f
#
_entry.id   1f53d8a50f8e9d6cc598a2af83cf119f
#
_cell.length_a   1.000
_cell.length_b   1.000
_cell.length_c   1.000
_cell.angle_alpha   90.00
_cell.angle_beta   90.00
_cell.angle_gamma   90.00
#
_symmetry.space_group_name_H-M   'P 1'
#
loop_
_entity.id
_entity.type
_entity.pdbx_description
1 polymer ?
#
loop_
_entity_poly.entity_id
_entity_poly.type
_entity_poly.pdbx_seq_one_letter_code
_entity_poly.pdbx_strand_id
1 'polypeptide(L)'
;MRFYIVCIGKLKDAYLREGVAEFVKRMRPYGGITITELNESKIGDKPSNADRKQVVAEEGDRLLKAVPKNAYTVLLDVYGKTMSSEELAKTVSKLEVDGVSDMAFIIGGAFGVSDILRQAVNYKLSFSPMTFTHQMVRLLLVEQIYRASKINRNEPYHW
;
A
#
# COMPACT_ATOMS: atom_id res chain seq x y z
N MET A 1 -4.42 10.58 -11.58
CA MET A 1 -4.53 9.42 -10.66
C MET A 1 -4.73 9.89 -9.23
N ARG A 2 -5.73 9.37 -8.52
CA ARG A 2 -5.87 9.50 -7.06
C ARG A 2 -5.31 8.23 -6.42
N PHE A 3 -4.56 8.41 -5.35
CA PHE A 3 -3.94 7.28 -4.66
C PHE A 3 -4.59 7.03 -3.30
N TYR A 4 -4.78 5.76 -2.98
CA TYR A 4 -5.31 5.30 -1.71
C TYR A 4 -4.35 4.30 -1.09
N ILE A 5 -4.21 4.37 0.22
CA ILE A 5 -3.49 3.37 1.00
C ILE A 5 -4.45 2.85 2.06
N VAL A 6 -4.77 1.56 1.99
CA VAL A 6 -5.62 0.88 2.96
C VAL A 6 -4.75 -0.08 3.75
N CYS A 7 -4.68 0.09 5.04
CA CYS A 7 -3.71 -0.64 5.86
C CYS A 7 -4.27 -1.02 7.23
N ILE A 8 -3.70 -2.07 7.81
CA ILE A 8 -3.97 -2.50 9.17
C ILE A 8 -3.03 -1.77 10.14
N GLY A 9 -3.57 -1.28 11.23
CA GLY A 9 -2.82 -0.62 12.31
C GLY A 9 -2.51 0.86 12.06
N LYS A 10 -2.17 1.54 13.14
CA LYS A 10 -1.79 2.95 13.13
C LYS A 10 -0.28 3.10 13.21
N LEU A 11 0.26 4.19 12.67
CA LEU A 11 1.66 4.56 12.88
C LEU A 11 1.86 4.96 14.35
N LYS A 12 2.76 4.27 15.05
CA LYS A 12 3.05 4.51 16.48
C LYS A 12 4.19 5.50 16.68
N ASP A 13 5.21 5.46 15.80
CA ASP A 13 6.41 6.27 15.93
C ASP A 13 6.24 7.64 15.28
N ALA A 14 6.64 8.70 16.00
CA ALA A 14 6.51 10.07 15.52
C ALA A 14 7.24 10.31 14.19
N TYR A 15 8.45 9.77 14.04
CA TYR A 15 9.23 9.96 12.81
C TYR A 15 8.57 9.34 11.57
N LEU A 16 7.84 8.21 11.73
CA LEU A 16 7.07 7.60 10.64
C LEU A 16 5.82 8.42 10.31
N ARG A 17 5.08 8.88 11.34
CA ARG A 17 3.91 9.75 11.12
C ARG A 17 4.29 11.03 10.40
N GLU A 18 5.35 11.68 10.84
CA GLU A 18 5.84 12.94 10.24
C GLU A 18 6.34 12.71 8.81
N GLY A 19 7.10 11.65 8.58
CA GLY A 19 7.59 11.30 7.24
C GLY A 19 6.45 11.00 6.26
N VAL A 20 5.48 10.20 6.67
CA VAL A 20 4.29 9.91 5.85
C VAL A 20 3.48 11.18 5.58
N ALA A 21 3.24 12.00 6.61
CA ALA A 21 2.49 13.26 6.47
C ALA A 21 3.17 14.22 5.49
N GLU A 22 4.50 14.30 5.50
CA GLU A 22 5.26 15.13 4.56
C GLU A 22 5.03 14.71 3.10
N PHE A 23 5.10 13.42 2.77
CA PHE A 23 4.85 12.94 1.42
C PHE A 23 3.39 13.06 1.01
N VAL A 24 2.44 12.83 1.91
CA VAL A 24 1.01 13.09 1.66
C VAL A 24 0.78 14.56 1.31
N LYS A 25 1.43 15.49 2.02
CA LYS A 25 1.40 16.92 1.71
C LYS A 25 1.96 17.21 0.32
N ARG A 26 3.13 16.66 -0.01
CA ARG A 26 3.78 16.84 -1.32
C ARG A 26 2.95 16.28 -2.48
N MET A 27 2.12 15.29 -2.22
CA MET A 27 1.27 14.66 -3.24
C MET A 27 0.02 15.47 -3.61
N ARG A 28 -0.32 16.54 -2.87
CA ARG A 28 -1.52 17.34 -3.15
C ARG A 28 -1.64 17.80 -4.61
N PRO A 29 -0.59 18.33 -5.28
CA PRO A 29 -0.68 18.73 -6.68
C PRO A 29 -0.66 17.55 -7.68
N TYR A 30 -0.46 16.32 -7.21
CA TYR A 30 -0.32 15.11 -8.04
C TYR A 30 -1.51 14.14 -7.91
N GLY A 31 -2.67 14.61 -7.49
CA GLY A 31 -3.87 13.80 -7.31
C GLY A 31 -4.14 13.38 -5.86
N GLY A 32 -3.17 13.58 -4.98
CA GLY A 32 -3.29 13.32 -3.56
C GLY A 32 -3.18 11.86 -3.15
N ILE A 33 -2.97 11.64 -1.85
CA ILE A 33 -3.00 10.32 -1.21
C ILE A 33 -4.00 10.37 -0.07
N THR A 34 -4.92 9.41 -0.04
CA THR A 34 -5.83 9.15 1.08
C THR A 34 -5.41 7.89 1.79
N ILE A 35 -5.17 7.96 3.10
CA ILE A 35 -4.78 6.80 3.92
C ILE A 35 -5.93 6.41 4.82
N THR A 36 -6.34 5.15 4.75
CA THR A 36 -7.35 4.53 5.63
C THR A 36 -6.68 3.50 6.52
N GLU A 37 -6.61 3.80 7.80
CA GLU A 37 -6.06 2.91 8.83
C GLU A 37 -7.18 2.11 9.48
N LEU A 38 -7.15 0.78 9.37
CA LEU A 38 -8.09 -0.13 9.99
C LEU A 38 -7.48 -0.70 11.28
N ASN A 39 -8.30 -0.91 12.29
CA ASN A 39 -7.83 -1.48 13.55
C ASN A 39 -7.32 -2.92 13.35
N GLU A 40 -6.25 -3.27 14.06
CA GLU A 40 -5.79 -4.66 14.17
C GLU A 40 -6.88 -5.54 14.77
N SER A 41 -7.00 -6.78 14.30
CA SER A 41 -7.85 -7.78 14.95
C SER A 41 -7.27 -8.16 16.30
N LYS A 42 -8.13 -8.30 17.30
CA LYS A 42 -7.72 -8.75 18.63
C LYS A 42 -7.24 -10.20 18.58
N ILE A 43 -6.09 -10.45 19.21
CA ILE A 43 -5.48 -11.77 19.32
C ILE A 43 -4.85 -11.91 20.71
N GLY A 44 -4.86 -13.12 21.27
CA GLY A 44 -4.26 -13.38 22.57
C GLY A 44 -2.73 -13.35 22.54
N ASP A 45 -2.10 -13.41 23.72
CA ASP A 45 -0.63 -13.31 23.87
C ASP A 45 0.14 -14.47 23.23
N LYS A 46 -0.49 -15.65 23.13
CA LYS A 46 0.09 -16.86 22.53
C LYS A 46 -0.86 -17.43 21.46
N PRO A 47 -0.96 -16.79 20.30
CA PRO A 47 -1.90 -17.22 19.28
C PRO A 47 -1.48 -18.55 18.65
N SER A 48 -2.46 -19.45 18.45
CA SER A 48 -2.29 -20.65 17.65
C SER A 48 -2.20 -20.32 16.16
N ASN A 49 -1.80 -21.28 15.32
CA ASN A 49 -1.85 -21.10 13.87
C ASN A 49 -3.27 -20.85 13.35
N ALA A 50 -4.28 -21.48 13.98
CA ALA A 50 -5.68 -21.25 13.65
C ALA A 50 -6.11 -19.81 13.98
N ASP A 51 -5.71 -19.27 15.15
CA ASP A 51 -5.98 -17.89 15.53
C ASP A 51 -5.38 -16.89 14.57
N ARG A 52 -4.15 -17.12 14.14
CA ARG A 52 -3.45 -16.27 13.16
C ARG A 52 -4.15 -16.29 11.80
N LYS A 53 -4.56 -17.46 11.32
CA LYS A 53 -5.32 -17.60 10.07
C LYS A 53 -6.65 -16.86 10.12
N GLN A 54 -7.35 -16.93 11.25
CA GLN A 54 -8.61 -16.21 11.45
C GLN A 54 -8.39 -14.71 11.42
N VAL A 55 -7.39 -14.18 12.13
CA VAL A 55 -7.03 -12.76 12.12
C VAL A 55 -6.71 -12.27 10.70
N VAL A 56 -5.88 -13.01 9.98
CA VAL A 56 -5.49 -12.68 8.60
C VAL A 56 -6.71 -12.66 7.67
N ALA A 57 -7.64 -13.60 7.82
CA ALA A 57 -8.88 -13.64 7.04
C ALA A 57 -9.81 -12.46 7.34
N GLU A 58 -10.01 -12.13 8.61
CA GLU A 58 -10.85 -11.00 9.05
C GLU A 58 -10.27 -9.66 8.61
N GLU A 59 -8.96 -9.47 8.75
CA GLU A 59 -8.25 -8.27 8.30
C GLU A 59 -8.32 -8.13 6.77
N GLY A 60 -8.12 -9.22 6.03
CA GLY A 60 -8.23 -9.26 4.57
C GLY A 60 -9.60 -8.84 4.07
N ASP A 61 -10.66 -9.33 4.69
CA ASP A 61 -12.04 -8.95 4.36
C ASP A 61 -12.30 -7.45 4.60
N ARG A 62 -11.84 -6.92 5.73
CA ARG A 62 -11.96 -5.49 6.03
C ARG A 62 -11.15 -4.61 5.08
N LEU A 63 -9.93 -5.03 4.73
CA LEU A 63 -9.09 -4.35 3.75
C LEU A 63 -9.80 -4.25 2.40
N LEU A 64 -10.34 -5.35 1.88
CA LEU A 64 -11.07 -5.37 0.60
C LEU A 64 -12.31 -4.47 0.62
N LYS A 65 -13.06 -4.46 1.72
CA LYS A 65 -14.25 -3.60 1.87
C LYS A 65 -13.92 -2.11 1.93
N ALA A 66 -12.74 -1.76 2.39
CA ALA A 66 -12.29 -0.37 2.51
C ALA A 66 -11.68 0.19 1.21
N VAL A 67 -11.39 -0.65 0.23
CA VAL A 67 -10.88 -0.22 -1.07
C VAL A 67 -11.98 0.50 -1.85
N PRO A 68 -11.69 1.65 -2.48
CA PRO A 68 -12.64 2.32 -3.35
C PRO A 68 -13.09 1.43 -4.52
N LYS A 69 -14.38 1.50 -4.86
CA LYS A 69 -14.92 0.77 -6.00
C LYS A 69 -14.18 1.17 -7.28
N ASN A 70 -13.89 0.17 -8.12
CA ASN A 70 -13.21 0.35 -9.40
C ASN A 70 -11.76 0.84 -9.32
N ALA A 71 -11.15 0.91 -8.13
CA ALA A 71 -9.74 1.21 -8.01
C ALA A 71 -8.88 0.04 -8.53
N TYR A 72 -7.79 0.36 -9.21
CA TYR A 72 -6.75 -0.62 -9.50
C TYR A 72 -6.00 -0.97 -8.20
N THR A 73 -6.03 -2.23 -7.82
CA THR A 73 -5.56 -2.69 -6.51
C THR A 73 -4.16 -3.29 -6.58
N VAL A 74 -3.28 -2.83 -5.70
CA VAL A 74 -1.91 -3.33 -5.53
C VAL A 74 -1.72 -3.79 -4.09
N LEU A 75 -1.47 -5.07 -3.90
CA LEU A 75 -1.12 -5.62 -2.59
C LEU A 75 0.39 -5.58 -2.39
N LEU A 76 0.84 -4.98 -1.28
CA LEU A 76 2.23 -5.08 -0.82
C LEU A 76 2.44 -6.48 -0.23
N ASP A 77 3.21 -7.31 -0.92
CA ASP A 77 3.45 -8.70 -0.54
C ASP A 77 4.89 -9.09 -0.88
N VAL A 78 5.62 -9.61 0.10
CA VAL A 78 7.02 -10.04 -0.09
C VAL A 78 7.17 -11.10 -1.20
N TYR A 79 6.11 -11.86 -1.45
CA TYR A 79 6.04 -12.86 -2.53
C TYR A 79 5.55 -12.29 -3.87
N GLY A 80 5.31 -10.99 -3.93
CA GLY A 80 4.94 -10.30 -5.16
C GLY A 80 6.10 -10.13 -6.13
N LYS A 81 5.83 -9.48 -7.25
CA LYS A 81 6.85 -9.12 -8.23
C LYS A 81 7.52 -7.80 -7.83
N THR A 82 8.82 -7.72 -8.01
CA THR A 82 9.56 -6.47 -7.87
C THR A 82 9.35 -5.59 -9.10
N MET A 83 9.47 -4.28 -8.92
CA MET A 83 9.55 -3.32 -10.02
C MET A 83 10.45 -2.15 -9.62
N SER A 84 11.05 -1.49 -10.62
CA SER A 84 11.79 -0.26 -10.41
C SER A 84 10.85 0.94 -10.20
N SER A 85 11.39 2.06 -9.74
CA SER A 85 10.62 3.31 -9.61
C SER A 85 10.08 3.78 -10.95
N GLU A 86 10.85 3.62 -12.02
CA GLU A 86 10.46 3.96 -13.40
C GLU A 86 9.35 3.04 -13.92
N GLU A 87 9.40 1.75 -13.58
CA GLU A 87 8.35 0.79 -13.93
C GLU A 87 7.04 1.12 -13.19
N LEU A 88 7.12 1.54 -11.93
CA LEU A 88 5.95 2.03 -11.19
C LEU A 88 5.36 3.27 -11.86
N ALA A 89 6.20 4.25 -12.21
CA ALA A 89 5.78 5.46 -12.90
C ALA A 89 5.10 5.15 -14.24
N LYS A 90 5.70 4.26 -15.03
CA LYS A 90 5.13 3.79 -16.31
C LYS A 90 3.80 3.07 -16.14
N THR A 91 3.68 2.25 -15.09
CA THR A 91 2.42 1.55 -14.76
C THR A 91 1.31 2.55 -14.43
N VAL A 92 1.60 3.56 -13.60
CA VAL A 92 0.64 4.62 -13.28
C VAL A 92 0.20 5.37 -14.53
N SER A 93 1.15 5.81 -15.37
CA SER A 93 0.85 6.53 -16.60
C SER A 93 0.00 5.70 -17.58
N LYS A 94 0.31 4.41 -17.71
CA LYS A 94 -0.47 3.49 -18.56
C LYS A 94 -1.91 3.35 -18.05
N LEU A 95 -2.09 3.15 -16.74
CA LEU A 95 -3.42 3.04 -16.15
C LEU A 95 -4.25 4.31 -16.34
N GLU A 96 -3.64 5.51 -16.26
CA GLU A 96 -4.30 6.78 -16.56
C GLU A 96 -4.78 6.85 -18.01
N VAL A 97 -3.94 6.43 -18.96
CA VAL A 97 -4.29 6.35 -20.41
C VAL A 97 -5.44 5.37 -20.61
N ASP A 98 -5.45 4.26 -19.88
CA ASP A 98 -6.51 3.23 -19.93
C ASP A 98 -7.80 3.67 -19.20
N GLY A 99 -7.86 4.92 -18.68
CA GLY A 99 -9.05 5.49 -18.04
C GLY A 99 -9.21 5.17 -16.56
N VAL A 100 -8.20 4.57 -15.93
CA VAL A 100 -8.21 4.31 -14.49
C VAL A 100 -7.89 5.59 -13.73
N SER A 101 -8.79 6.01 -12.85
CA SER A 101 -8.65 7.25 -12.07
C SER A 101 -8.18 7.03 -10.62
N ASP A 102 -8.31 5.80 -10.11
CA ASP A 102 -8.03 5.45 -8.72
C ASP A 102 -7.09 4.25 -8.63
N MET A 103 -6.04 4.37 -7.83
CA MET A 103 -5.10 3.29 -7.52
C MET A 103 -5.03 3.10 -6.00
N ALA A 104 -5.29 1.88 -5.53
CA ALA A 104 -5.32 1.56 -4.12
C ALA A 104 -4.23 0.55 -3.76
N PHE A 105 -3.35 0.94 -2.86
CA PHE A 105 -2.35 0.06 -2.27
C PHE A 105 -2.87 -0.52 -0.96
N ILE A 106 -2.68 -1.82 -0.78
CA ILE A 106 -3.14 -2.56 0.38
C ILE A 106 -1.93 -3.07 1.16
N ILE A 107 -1.90 -2.79 2.46
CA ILE A 107 -0.85 -3.24 3.38
C ILE A 107 -1.50 -4.05 4.50
N GLY A 108 -1.13 -5.32 4.60
CA GLY A 108 -1.61 -6.22 5.65
C GLY A 108 -1.05 -5.91 7.03
N GLY A 109 -1.51 -6.67 8.03
CA GLY A 109 -1.04 -6.58 9.41
C GLY A 109 0.19 -7.46 9.69
N ALA A 110 0.48 -7.63 10.98
CA ALA A 110 1.70 -8.31 11.46
C ALA A 110 1.80 -9.79 11.05
N PHE A 111 0.68 -10.46 10.85
CA PHE A 111 0.65 -11.89 10.48
C PHE A 111 0.55 -12.14 8.98
N GLY A 112 0.70 -11.10 8.16
CA GLY A 112 0.67 -11.21 6.71
C GLY A 112 -0.72 -11.05 6.11
N VAL A 113 -0.93 -11.67 4.95
CA VAL A 113 -2.14 -11.51 4.14
C VAL A 113 -2.72 -12.87 3.74
N SER A 114 -4.03 -12.94 3.57
CA SER A 114 -4.73 -14.17 3.17
C SER A 114 -4.54 -14.47 1.69
N ASP A 115 -4.70 -15.74 1.31
CA ASP A 115 -4.70 -16.14 -0.10
C ASP A 115 -5.91 -15.55 -0.85
N ILE A 116 -7.05 -15.39 -0.17
CA ILE A 116 -8.23 -14.74 -0.75
C ILE A 116 -7.90 -13.29 -1.13
N LEU A 117 -7.23 -12.55 -0.26
CA LEU A 117 -6.79 -11.17 -0.55
C LEU A 117 -5.81 -11.15 -1.73
N ARG A 118 -4.83 -12.08 -1.75
CA ARG A 118 -3.88 -12.18 -2.87
C ARG A 118 -4.53 -12.43 -4.22
N GLN A 119 -5.61 -13.21 -4.24
CA GLN A 119 -6.35 -13.53 -5.47
C GLN A 119 -7.28 -12.40 -5.92
N ALA A 120 -7.72 -11.57 -4.99
CA ALA A 120 -8.70 -10.51 -5.25
C ALA A 120 -8.08 -9.22 -5.84
N VAL A 121 -6.76 -9.04 -5.79
CA VAL A 121 -6.07 -7.83 -6.22
C VAL A 121 -5.58 -7.92 -7.66
N ASN A 122 -5.42 -6.76 -8.32
CA ASN A 122 -4.90 -6.70 -9.68
C ASN A 122 -3.39 -6.97 -9.77
N TYR A 123 -2.63 -6.57 -8.76
CA TYR A 123 -1.17 -6.73 -8.75
C TYR A 123 -0.66 -7.01 -7.33
N LYS A 124 0.41 -7.80 -7.23
CA LYS A 124 1.15 -8.05 -6.00
C LYS A 124 2.56 -7.50 -6.17
N LEU A 125 2.87 -6.46 -5.39
CA LEU A 125 4.14 -5.73 -5.44
C LEU A 125 5.02 -6.12 -4.25
N SER A 126 6.25 -6.53 -4.53
CA SER A 126 7.30 -6.68 -3.53
C SER A 126 8.31 -5.54 -3.64
N PHE A 127 8.63 -4.89 -2.52
CA PHE A 127 9.72 -3.91 -2.50
C PHE A 127 11.08 -4.59 -2.46
N SER A 128 11.16 -5.80 -1.88
CA SER A 128 12.41 -6.54 -1.69
C SER A 128 12.10 -7.96 -1.22
N PRO A 129 13.00 -8.94 -1.45
CA PRO A 129 12.97 -10.21 -0.74
C PRO A 129 13.14 -10.07 0.79
N MET A 130 13.69 -8.96 1.26
CA MET A 130 13.76 -8.63 2.68
C MET A 130 12.39 -8.20 3.20
N THR A 131 12.09 -8.57 4.45
CA THR A 131 10.85 -8.18 5.12
C THR A 131 11.04 -6.85 5.86
N PHE A 132 10.16 -5.91 5.63
CA PHE A 132 10.06 -4.67 6.38
C PHE A 132 8.85 -4.70 7.32
N THR A 133 8.89 -3.92 8.39
CA THR A 133 7.70 -3.73 9.21
C THR A 133 6.60 -3.07 8.36
N HIS A 134 5.33 -3.41 8.60
CA HIS A 134 4.20 -2.81 7.88
C HIS A 134 4.08 -1.29 8.08
N GLN A 135 4.67 -0.74 9.16
CA GLN A 135 4.75 0.70 9.39
C GLN A 135 5.83 1.36 8.52
N MET A 136 7.01 0.75 8.41
CA MET A 136 8.11 1.25 7.55
C MET A 136 7.72 1.20 6.07
N VAL A 137 7.08 0.11 5.64
CA VAL A 137 6.59 -0.03 4.25
C VAL A 137 5.68 1.13 3.86
N ARG A 138 4.87 1.64 4.79
CA ARG A 138 3.98 2.77 4.53
C ARG A 138 4.75 4.05 4.17
N LEU A 139 5.84 4.32 4.87
CA LEU A 139 6.72 5.47 4.54
C LEU A 139 7.40 5.28 3.18
N LEU A 140 7.96 4.10 2.93
CA LEU A 140 8.60 3.79 1.65
C LEU A 140 7.59 3.91 0.48
N LEU A 141 6.37 3.45 0.69
CA LEU A 141 5.33 3.49 -0.33
C LEU A 141 4.93 4.92 -0.71
N VAL A 142 4.66 5.79 0.26
CA VAL A 142 4.29 7.19 -0.04
C VAL A 142 5.42 7.94 -0.74
N GLU A 143 6.66 7.64 -0.41
CA GLU A 143 7.82 8.17 -1.11
C GLU A 143 7.87 7.68 -2.55
N GLN A 144 7.66 6.38 -2.81
CA GLN A 144 7.66 5.83 -4.17
C GLN A 144 6.49 6.34 -5.03
N ILE A 145 5.32 6.55 -4.47
CA ILE A 145 4.19 7.19 -5.18
C ILE A 145 4.55 8.62 -5.57
N TYR A 146 5.17 9.38 -4.67
CA TYR A 146 5.65 10.73 -4.97
C TYR A 146 6.72 10.72 -6.06
N ARG A 147 7.70 9.83 -5.96
CA ARG A 147 8.77 9.65 -6.97
C ARG A 147 8.20 9.32 -8.35
N ALA A 148 7.28 8.38 -8.44
CA ALA A 148 6.60 8.02 -9.68
C ALA A 148 5.87 9.23 -10.30
N SER A 149 5.21 10.04 -9.47
CA SER A 149 4.51 11.25 -9.92
C SER A 149 5.48 12.32 -10.45
N LYS A 150 6.66 12.46 -9.84
CA LYS A 150 7.73 13.35 -10.32
C LYS A 150 8.31 12.88 -11.65
N ILE A 151 8.55 11.58 -11.79
CA ILE A 151 9.04 10.98 -13.05
C ILE A 151 8.03 11.26 -14.18
N ASN A 152 6.75 11.01 -13.97
CA ASN A 152 5.71 11.16 -14.98
C ASN A 152 5.50 12.63 -15.43
N ARG A 153 5.90 13.57 -14.60
CA ARG A 153 5.86 15.02 -14.95
C ARG A 153 7.21 15.57 -15.42
N ASN A 154 8.23 14.74 -15.59
CA ASN A 154 9.59 15.16 -15.93
C ASN A 154 10.14 16.23 -14.97
N GLU A 155 9.77 16.15 -13.70
CA GLU A 155 10.22 17.07 -12.67
C GLU A 155 11.42 16.49 -11.91
N PRO A 156 12.40 17.33 -11.48
CA PRO A 156 13.59 16.85 -10.79
C PRO A 156 13.23 16.26 -9.42
N TYR A 157 13.64 15.04 -9.17
CA TYR A 157 13.58 14.30 -7.90
C TYR A 157 14.28 12.94 -8.04
N HIS A 158 14.07 12.25 -9.15
CA HIS A 158 14.70 10.98 -9.46
C HIS A 158 15.93 11.23 -10.34
N TRP A 159 17.10 10.83 -9.83
CA TRP A 159 18.40 11.04 -10.48
C TRP A 159 19.03 9.71 -10.92
#